data_19f825a2bd6173e35fcc6b46746833c7
#
_entry.id   19f825a2bd6173e35fcc6b46746833c7
#
_cell.length_a   1.000
_cell.length_b   1.000
_cell.length_c   1.000
_cell.angle_alpha   90.00
_cell.angle_beta   90.00
_cell.angle_gamma   90.00
#
_symmetry.space_group_name_H-M   'P 1'
#
loop_
_entity.id
_entity.type
_entity.pdbx_description
1 polymer ?
#
loop_
_entity_poly.entity_id
_entity_poly.type
_entity_poly.pdbx_seq_one_letter_code
_entity_poly.pdbx_strand_id
1 'polypeptide(L)'
;GGYSRHYKFIKNKPIPLPPLAEQKRIVAKIEELLPYIDRYEQAWSRLEDFNRRFPVDMQKSILQMAIQGKLVEQRPEEGTGEELYQQIQQEKQRLIKAGTIKKEKPLPEITEDEIPFDIPEGWKWVSVGEVSINIQYGSSQKSSPTGKVAVLRMGNIQGGRLVLDKLVYTS
;
A
#
# COMPACT_ATOMS: atom_id res chain seq x y z
N GLY A 1 30.69 -37.42 -16.31
CA GLY A 1 32.08 -37.59 -16.74
C GLY A 1 32.94 -36.32 -16.59
N GLY A 2 32.90 -35.59 -15.47
CA GLY A 2 33.63 -34.32 -15.33
C GLY A 2 34.62 -34.24 -14.16
N TYR A 3 34.59 -35.13 -13.21
CA TYR A 3 35.35 -35.04 -11.95
C TYR A 3 36.87 -35.33 -12.10
N SER A 4 37.29 -36.15 -13.03
CA SER A 4 38.72 -36.52 -13.16
C SER A 4 39.62 -35.41 -13.81
N ARG A 5 39.06 -34.41 -14.47
CA ARG A 5 39.82 -33.33 -15.06
C ARG A 5 40.41 -32.34 -14.04
N HIS A 6 39.70 -32.11 -12.95
CA HIS A 6 40.12 -31.15 -11.92
C HIS A 6 41.24 -31.65 -11.03
N TYR A 7 41.31 -32.98 -10.80
CA TYR A 7 42.36 -33.59 -9.98
C TYR A 7 43.76 -33.30 -10.49
N LYS A 8 43.97 -33.32 -11.83
CA LYS A 8 45.27 -33.03 -12.43
C LYS A 8 45.80 -31.61 -12.13
N PHE A 9 44.89 -30.64 -11.97
CA PHE A 9 45.24 -29.26 -11.62
C PHE A 9 45.54 -29.07 -10.14
N ILE A 10 44.93 -29.86 -9.26
CA ILE A 10 45.07 -29.73 -7.81
C ILE A 10 46.29 -30.56 -7.33
N LYS A 11 46.55 -31.72 -7.92
CA LYS A 11 47.60 -32.65 -7.50
C LYS A 11 48.98 -32.02 -7.25
N ASN A 12 49.36 -31.04 -8.08
CA ASN A 12 50.68 -30.42 -8.03
C ASN A 12 50.69 -29.02 -7.36
N LYS A 13 49.55 -28.64 -6.72
CA LYS A 13 49.48 -27.34 -6.01
C LYS A 13 50.13 -27.49 -4.63
N PRO A 14 51.02 -26.60 -4.22
CA PRO A 14 51.52 -26.59 -2.83
C PRO A 14 50.38 -26.21 -1.86
N ILE A 15 50.29 -26.93 -0.80
CA ILE A 15 49.35 -26.64 0.32
C ILE A 15 50.13 -26.55 1.62
N PRO A 16 49.78 -25.66 2.54
CA PRO A 16 50.34 -25.66 3.88
C PRO A 16 49.81 -26.89 4.64
N LEU A 17 50.68 -27.60 5.34
CA LEU A 17 50.35 -28.79 6.09
C LEU A 17 50.68 -28.55 7.58
N PRO A 18 49.71 -28.07 8.41
CA PRO A 18 49.89 -27.94 9.83
C PRO A 18 50.06 -29.30 10.52
N PRO A 19 50.67 -29.36 11.73
CA PRO A 19 50.65 -30.55 12.57
C PRO A 19 49.23 -31.07 12.83
N LEU A 20 49.05 -32.38 12.96
CA LEU A 20 47.71 -32.97 13.06
C LEU A 20 46.88 -32.41 14.24
N ALA A 21 47.52 -32.18 15.37
CA ALA A 21 46.87 -31.54 16.54
C ALA A 21 46.34 -30.12 16.23
N GLU A 22 47.08 -29.36 15.42
CA GLU A 22 46.68 -28.04 14.96
C GLU A 22 45.54 -28.06 13.96
N GLN A 23 45.57 -29.02 13.00
CA GLN A 23 44.46 -29.25 12.09
C GLN A 23 43.14 -29.49 12.84
N LYS A 24 43.15 -30.34 13.88
CA LYS A 24 41.96 -30.58 14.71
C LYS A 24 41.47 -29.31 15.41
N ARG A 25 42.37 -28.48 15.92
CA ARG A 25 41.97 -27.19 16.55
C ARG A 25 41.40 -26.19 15.53
N ILE A 26 41.97 -26.15 14.32
CA ILE A 26 41.47 -25.33 13.25
C ILE A 26 40.03 -25.75 12.87
N VAL A 27 39.80 -27.04 12.66
CA VAL A 27 38.46 -27.58 12.33
C VAL A 27 37.47 -27.24 13.43
N ALA A 28 37.82 -27.55 14.72
CA ALA A 28 36.94 -27.22 15.84
C ALA A 28 36.61 -25.72 15.91
N LYS A 29 37.59 -24.85 15.61
CA LYS A 29 37.34 -23.39 15.60
C LYS A 29 36.47 -22.93 14.46
N ILE A 30 36.61 -23.55 13.28
CA ILE A 30 35.71 -23.29 12.15
C ILE A 30 34.29 -23.72 12.49
N GLU A 31 34.09 -24.93 13.05
CA GLU A 31 32.79 -25.43 13.45
C GLU A 31 32.14 -24.56 14.53
N GLU A 32 32.91 -23.98 15.44
CA GLU A 32 32.45 -23.02 16.43
C GLU A 32 31.97 -21.70 15.78
N LEU A 33 32.68 -21.25 14.72
CA LEU A 33 32.41 -19.94 14.10
C LEU A 33 31.30 -19.97 13.06
N LEU A 34 31.11 -21.06 12.33
CA LEU A 34 30.09 -21.17 11.28
C LEU A 34 28.67 -20.80 11.72
N PRO A 35 28.18 -21.22 12.91
CA PRO A 35 26.85 -20.80 13.38
C PRO A 35 26.68 -19.29 13.60
N TYR A 36 27.77 -18.55 13.85
CA TYR A 36 27.70 -17.10 13.95
C TYR A 36 27.52 -16.44 12.58
N ILE A 37 28.13 -17.00 11.53
CA ILE A 37 27.95 -16.55 10.15
C ILE A 37 26.48 -16.75 9.74
N ASP A 38 25.90 -17.90 10.01
CA ASP A 38 24.49 -18.21 9.71
C ASP A 38 23.53 -17.24 10.44
N ARG A 39 23.82 -16.95 11.72
CA ARG A 39 23.03 -15.98 12.48
C ARG A 39 23.15 -14.57 11.91
N TYR A 40 24.33 -14.16 11.50
CA TYR A 40 24.57 -12.88 10.88
C TYR A 40 23.79 -12.77 9.56
N GLU A 41 23.85 -13.78 8.72
CA GLU A 41 23.11 -13.83 7.46
C GLU A 41 21.59 -13.71 7.68
N GLN A 42 21.06 -14.45 8.64
CA GLN A 42 19.64 -14.34 9.01
C GLN A 42 19.26 -12.96 9.51
N ALA A 43 20.08 -12.35 10.37
CA ALA A 43 19.83 -11.01 10.88
C ALA A 43 19.91 -9.96 9.77
N TRP A 44 20.90 -10.08 8.89
CA TRP A 44 21.07 -9.21 7.72
C TRP A 44 19.87 -9.31 6.76
N SER A 45 19.47 -10.52 6.40
CA SER A 45 18.32 -10.75 5.49
C SER A 45 17.01 -10.17 6.06
N ARG A 46 16.79 -10.29 7.38
CA ARG A 46 15.62 -9.67 8.05
C ARG A 46 15.67 -8.16 8.00
N LEU A 47 16.84 -7.56 8.25
CA LEU A 47 17.02 -6.12 8.20
C LEU A 47 16.80 -5.58 6.78
N GLU A 48 17.33 -6.26 5.78
CA GLU A 48 17.16 -5.87 4.38
C GLU A 48 15.69 -5.95 3.94
N ASP A 49 14.97 -7.02 4.31
CA ASP A 49 13.54 -7.15 4.04
C ASP A 49 12.72 -6.06 4.77
N PHE A 50 13.06 -5.77 6.02
CA PHE A 50 12.43 -4.70 6.78
C PHE A 50 12.64 -3.33 6.11
N ASN A 51 13.88 -3.00 5.76
CA ASN A 51 14.20 -1.73 5.09
C ASN A 51 13.49 -1.58 3.75
N ARG A 52 13.36 -2.68 3.01
CA ARG A 52 12.64 -2.69 1.72
C ARG A 52 11.15 -2.40 1.87
N ARG A 53 10.52 -2.94 2.92
CA ARG A 53 9.07 -2.78 3.16
C ARG A 53 8.73 -1.51 3.91
N PHE A 54 9.64 -0.99 4.71
CA PHE A 54 9.41 0.14 5.61
C PHE A 54 8.71 1.35 4.95
N PRO A 55 9.11 1.85 3.75
CA PRO A 55 8.45 3.01 3.14
C PRO A 55 6.96 2.76 2.85
N VAL A 56 6.62 1.56 2.39
CA VAL A 56 5.25 1.18 2.06
C VAL A 56 4.42 0.97 3.34
N ASP A 57 4.99 0.30 4.32
CA ASP A 57 4.32 0.01 5.59
C ASP A 57 4.11 1.30 6.39
N MET A 58 5.08 2.22 6.37
CA MET A 58 4.94 3.54 6.97
C MET A 58 3.83 4.35 6.30
N GLN A 59 3.78 4.38 4.96
CA GLN A 59 2.71 5.06 4.23
C GLN A 59 1.33 4.51 4.60
N LYS A 60 1.18 3.20 4.65
CA LYS A 60 -0.07 2.54 5.07
C LYS A 60 -0.45 2.91 6.50
N SER A 61 0.53 2.91 7.41
CA SER A 61 0.30 3.27 8.81
C SER A 61 -0.18 4.73 8.96
N ILE A 62 0.45 5.66 8.24
CA ILE A 62 0.03 7.08 8.22
C ILE A 62 -1.39 7.22 7.70
N LEU A 63 -1.72 6.57 6.59
CA LEU A 63 -3.07 6.58 6.03
C LEU A 63 -4.09 5.98 7.01
N GLN A 64 -3.74 4.88 7.67
CA GLN A 64 -4.59 4.25 8.68
C GLN A 64 -4.84 5.19 9.87
N MET A 65 -3.83 5.90 10.34
CA MET A 65 -3.99 6.90 11.39
C MET A 65 -4.87 8.07 10.92
N ALA A 66 -4.72 8.51 9.66
CA ALA A 66 -5.54 9.58 9.09
C ALA A 66 -7.03 9.22 9.08
N ILE A 67 -7.39 8.05 8.53
CA ILE A 67 -8.79 7.61 8.45
C ILE A 67 -9.43 7.29 9.81
N GLN A 68 -8.62 7.02 10.83
CA GLN A 68 -9.07 6.84 12.20
C GLN A 68 -9.11 8.14 13.02
N GLY A 69 -8.77 9.29 12.42
CA GLY A 69 -8.71 10.57 13.12
C GLY A 69 -7.59 10.69 14.16
N LYS A 70 -6.56 9.83 14.07
CA LYS A 70 -5.43 9.77 15.03
C LYS A 70 -4.18 10.50 14.54
N LEU A 71 -4.20 11.03 13.31
CA LEU A 71 -3.02 11.65 12.70
C LEU A 71 -2.81 13.09 13.15
N VAL A 72 -3.91 13.82 13.40
CA VAL A 72 -3.91 15.21 13.84
C VAL A 72 -4.78 15.36 15.08
N GLU A 73 -4.51 16.39 15.87
CA GLU A 73 -5.34 16.74 17.03
C GLU A 73 -6.72 17.25 16.56
N GLN A 74 -7.77 16.79 17.23
CA GLN A 74 -9.13 17.27 17.00
C GLN A 74 -9.30 18.66 17.61
N ARG A 75 -9.86 19.60 16.88
CA ARG A 75 -10.07 20.98 17.33
C ARG A 75 -11.56 21.30 17.42
N PRO A 76 -12.08 21.54 18.62
CA PRO A 76 -13.51 21.82 18.82
C PRO A 76 -14.03 23.00 18.01
N GLU A 77 -13.18 24.01 17.75
CA GLU A 77 -13.53 25.21 16.97
C GLU A 77 -13.77 24.95 15.47
N GLU A 78 -13.35 23.79 14.96
CA GLU A 78 -13.57 23.40 13.55
C GLU A 78 -14.98 22.80 13.31
N GLY A 79 -15.77 22.63 14.37
CA GLY A 79 -17.12 22.03 14.30
C GLY A 79 -17.10 20.52 14.28
N THR A 80 -18.24 19.93 13.98
CA THR A 80 -18.45 18.47 14.00
C THR A 80 -18.85 17.91 12.64
N GLY A 81 -18.63 16.62 12.43
CA GLY A 81 -19.11 15.87 11.27
C GLY A 81 -20.63 15.90 11.15
N GLU A 82 -21.36 15.97 12.27
CA GLU A 82 -22.82 16.13 12.28
C GLU A 82 -23.24 17.50 11.69
N GLU A 83 -22.62 18.58 12.12
CA GLU A 83 -22.88 19.92 11.58
C GLU A 83 -22.61 20.01 10.09
N LEU A 84 -21.47 19.47 9.64
CA LEU A 84 -21.13 19.39 8.23
C LEU A 84 -22.15 18.56 7.44
N TYR A 85 -22.57 17.41 7.99
CA TYR A 85 -23.60 16.58 7.38
C TYR A 85 -24.91 17.35 7.19
N GLN A 86 -25.38 18.07 8.20
CA GLN A 86 -26.60 18.88 8.12
C GLN A 86 -26.49 19.97 7.05
N GLN A 87 -25.33 20.64 6.93
CA GLN A 87 -25.09 21.62 5.88
C GLN A 87 -25.18 21.00 4.49
N ILE A 88 -24.54 19.82 4.29
CA ILE A 88 -24.60 19.07 3.03
C ILE A 88 -26.06 18.69 2.69
N GLN A 89 -26.84 18.21 3.67
CA GLN A 89 -28.23 17.84 3.43
C GLN A 89 -29.08 19.07 3.06
N GLN A 90 -28.87 20.20 3.70
CA GLN A 90 -29.56 21.46 3.35
C GLN A 90 -29.23 21.89 1.91
N GLU A 91 -27.96 21.83 1.52
CA GLU A 91 -27.56 22.19 0.16
C GLU A 91 -28.12 21.20 -0.88
N LYS A 92 -28.13 19.88 -0.60
CA LYS A 92 -28.79 18.89 -1.46
C LYS A 92 -30.28 19.21 -1.63
N GLN A 93 -30.99 19.54 -0.56
CA GLN A 93 -32.39 19.94 -0.64
C GLN A 93 -32.60 21.20 -1.49
N ARG A 94 -31.71 22.17 -1.38
CA ARG A 94 -31.72 23.37 -2.22
C ARG A 94 -31.55 23.05 -3.70
N LEU A 95 -30.58 22.18 -4.04
CA LEU A 95 -30.32 21.74 -5.41
C LEU A 95 -31.47 20.91 -5.99
N ILE A 96 -32.13 20.07 -5.19
CA ILE A 96 -33.32 19.31 -5.59
C ILE A 96 -34.48 20.29 -5.92
N LYS A 97 -34.73 21.27 -5.04
CA LYS A 97 -35.77 22.29 -5.27
C LYS A 97 -35.50 23.14 -6.51
N ALA A 98 -34.22 23.41 -6.79
CA ALA A 98 -33.80 24.14 -7.99
C ALA A 98 -33.85 23.26 -9.28
N GLY A 99 -34.15 21.97 -9.16
CA GLY A 99 -34.14 21.04 -10.31
C GLY A 99 -32.79 20.67 -10.86
N THR A 100 -31.70 21.02 -10.14
CA THR A 100 -30.33 20.74 -10.56
C THR A 100 -29.97 19.27 -10.37
N ILE A 101 -30.45 18.64 -9.30
CA ILE A 101 -30.27 17.23 -9.01
C ILE A 101 -31.62 16.55 -8.79
N LYS A 102 -31.67 15.24 -9.09
CA LYS A 102 -32.89 14.45 -8.86
C LYS A 102 -32.97 14.01 -7.41
N LYS A 103 -34.18 13.94 -6.88
CA LYS A 103 -34.44 13.34 -5.57
C LYS A 103 -34.23 11.83 -5.66
N GLU A 104 -33.32 11.32 -4.89
CA GLU A 104 -33.06 9.88 -4.75
C GLU A 104 -33.85 9.27 -3.60
N LYS A 105 -33.96 7.94 -3.60
CA LYS A 105 -34.55 7.21 -2.46
C LYS A 105 -33.63 7.30 -1.26
N PRO A 106 -34.17 7.35 -0.02
CA PRO A 106 -33.37 7.26 1.18
C PRO A 106 -32.49 6.01 1.17
N LEU A 107 -31.24 6.14 1.56
CA LEU A 107 -30.36 5.00 1.78
C LEU A 107 -30.66 4.33 3.10
N PRO A 108 -30.37 3.04 3.28
CA PRO A 108 -30.50 2.36 4.55
C PRO A 108 -29.56 2.99 5.58
N GLU A 109 -29.94 2.91 6.84
CA GLU A 109 -29.10 3.33 7.96
C GLU A 109 -27.87 2.42 8.06
N ILE A 110 -26.73 3.02 8.42
CA ILE A 110 -25.49 2.28 8.64
C ILE A 110 -25.63 1.48 9.94
N THR A 111 -25.43 0.17 9.86
CA THR A 111 -25.52 -0.73 11.00
C THR A 111 -24.17 -0.87 11.71
N GLU A 112 -24.16 -1.29 12.98
CA GLU A 112 -22.93 -1.42 13.78
C GLU A 112 -21.92 -2.40 13.17
N ASP A 113 -22.38 -3.44 12.50
CA ASP A 113 -21.56 -4.44 11.82
C ASP A 113 -20.91 -3.91 10.51
N GLU A 114 -21.39 -2.80 9.98
CA GLU A 114 -20.79 -2.12 8.83
C GLU A 114 -19.68 -1.13 9.25
N ILE A 115 -19.55 -0.82 10.54
CA ILE A 115 -18.54 0.09 11.07
C ILE A 115 -17.23 -0.67 11.32
N PRO A 116 -16.16 -0.39 10.52
CA PRO A 116 -14.92 -1.17 10.58
C PRO A 116 -13.99 -0.80 11.75
N PHE A 117 -14.17 0.38 12.36
CA PHE A 117 -13.34 0.90 13.46
C PHE A 117 -13.98 2.12 14.12
N ASP A 118 -13.52 2.44 15.33
CA ASP A 118 -13.96 3.62 16.07
C ASP A 118 -13.36 4.89 15.46
N ILE A 119 -14.16 5.97 15.44
CA ILE A 119 -13.78 7.30 15.00
C ILE A 119 -13.86 8.30 16.16
N PRO A 120 -13.20 9.48 16.08
CA PRO A 120 -13.34 10.53 17.08
C PRO A 120 -14.79 10.95 17.31
N GLU A 121 -15.11 11.41 18.52
CA GLU A 121 -16.46 11.82 18.91
C GLU A 121 -17.05 12.93 18.01
N GLY A 122 -16.18 13.82 17.50
CA GLY A 122 -16.58 14.87 16.56
C GLY A 122 -16.84 14.42 15.12
N TRP A 123 -16.57 13.14 14.79
CA TRP A 123 -16.76 12.62 13.44
C TRP A 123 -18.10 11.89 13.30
N LYS A 124 -18.52 11.68 12.06
CA LYS A 124 -19.78 10.97 11.76
C LYS A 124 -19.56 9.98 10.62
N TRP A 125 -20.06 8.75 10.80
CA TRP A 125 -20.20 7.81 9.70
C TRP A 125 -21.37 8.21 8.79
N VAL A 126 -21.12 8.22 7.49
CA VAL A 126 -22.11 8.55 6.46
C VAL A 126 -21.93 7.67 5.23
N SER A 127 -22.99 7.41 4.50
CA SER A 127 -22.91 6.73 3.21
C SER A 127 -22.38 7.68 2.12
N VAL A 128 -21.57 7.16 1.20
CA VAL A 128 -21.02 7.96 0.09
C VAL A 128 -22.14 8.65 -0.70
N GLY A 129 -23.28 7.99 -0.92
CA GLY A 129 -24.43 8.56 -1.61
C GLY A 129 -25.07 9.74 -0.88
N GLU A 130 -25.01 9.78 0.46
CA GLU A 130 -25.57 10.89 1.22
C GLU A 130 -24.81 12.19 1.04
N VAL A 131 -23.49 12.10 0.79
CA VAL A 131 -22.60 13.27 0.63
C VAL A 131 -22.20 13.54 -0.83
N SER A 132 -22.65 12.72 -1.77
CA SER A 132 -22.38 12.88 -3.19
C SER A 132 -23.59 13.52 -3.91
N ILE A 133 -23.31 14.40 -4.87
CA ILE A 133 -24.34 15.00 -5.74
C ILE A 133 -24.71 14.05 -6.88
N ASN A 134 -23.74 13.31 -7.38
CA ASN A 134 -23.89 12.40 -8.51
C ASN A 134 -22.82 11.30 -8.44
N ILE A 135 -23.22 10.07 -8.65
CA ILE A 135 -22.33 8.91 -8.75
C ILE A 135 -22.58 8.28 -10.11
N GLN A 136 -21.59 8.32 -10.98
CA GLN A 136 -21.69 7.78 -12.35
C GLN A 136 -20.59 6.77 -12.61
N TYR A 137 -20.94 5.75 -13.36
CA TYR A 137 -19.95 4.90 -14.01
C TYR A 137 -19.24 5.68 -15.12
N GLY A 138 -18.01 5.29 -15.42
CA GLY A 138 -17.28 5.82 -16.54
C GLY A 138 -18.00 5.54 -17.88
N SER A 139 -17.53 6.18 -18.95
CA SER A 139 -18.11 6.01 -20.29
C SER A 139 -17.99 4.57 -20.80
N SER A 140 -19.08 4.02 -21.34
CA SER A 140 -19.12 2.75 -22.07
C SER A 140 -18.76 2.89 -23.56
N GLN A 141 -18.43 4.09 -24.03
CA GLN A 141 -18.04 4.31 -25.43
C GLN A 141 -16.73 3.58 -25.76
N LYS A 142 -16.68 2.99 -26.94
CA LYS A 142 -15.44 2.38 -27.44
C LYS A 142 -14.34 3.43 -27.54
N SER A 143 -13.25 3.17 -26.89
CA SER A 143 -12.06 4.02 -26.98
C SER A 143 -11.25 3.66 -28.23
N SER A 144 -10.62 4.64 -28.86
CA SER A 144 -9.71 4.49 -30.00
C SER A 144 -8.32 5.01 -29.65
N PRO A 145 -7.27 4.67 -30.43
CA PRO A 145 -5.93 5.22 -30.22
C PRO A 145 -5.85 6.74 -30.41
N THR A 146 -6.82 7.32 -31.11
CA THR A 146 -6.88 8.76 -31.42
C THR A 146 -8.32 9.28 -31.22
N GLY A 147 -8.48 10.53 -30.83
CA GLY A 147 -9.77 11.16 -30.60
C GLY A 147 -9.62 12.55 -29.99
N LYS A 148 -10.75 13.21 -29.72
CA LYS A 148 -10.78 14.58 -29.18
C LYS A 148 -10.62 14.61 -27.66
N VAL A 149 -11.13 13.60 -26.96
CA VAL A 149 -11.16 13.57 -25.49
C VAL A 149 -10.39 12.36 -25.00
N ALA A 150 -9.38 12.61 -24.17
CA ALA A 150 -8.62 11.54 -23.54
C ALA A 150 -9.46 10.80 -22.49
N VAL A 151 -9.42 9.48 -22.52
CA VAL A 151 -10.12 8.60 -21.57
C VAL A 151 -9.10 7.98 -20.62
N LEU A 152 -9.24 8.28 -19.34
CA LEU A 152 -8.45 7.66 -18.29
C LEU A 152 -9.06 6.29 -17.93
N ARG A 153 -8.24 5.27 -17.92
CA ARG A 153 -8.59 3.91 -17.50
C ARG A 153 -7.97 3.62 -16.13
N MET A 154 -8.41 2.57 -15.45
CA MET A 154 -7.82 2.16 -14.16
C MET A 154 -6.30 1.99 -14.24
N GLY A 155 -5.75 1.52 -15.36
CA GLY A 155 -4.30 1.43 -15.58
C GLY A 155 -3.58 2.78 -15.67
N ASN A 156 -4.31 3.88 -15.79
CA ASN A 156 -3.74 5.23 -15.75
C ASN A 156 -3.70 5.83 -14.33
N ILE A 157 -4.18 5.09 -13.33
CA ILE A 157 -4.10 5.48 -11.92
C ILE A 157 -3.22 4.46 -11.20
N GLN A 158 -1.98 4.84 -10.90
CA GLN A 158 -1.00 3.95 -10.28
C GLN A 158 -0.31 4.66 -9.11
N GLY A 159 -0.27 4.02 -7.94
CA GLY A 159 0.39 4.57 -6.76
C GLY A 159 -0.11 5.95 -6.34
N GLY A 160 -1.42 6.26 -6.53
CA GLY A 160 -2.02 7.55 -6.22
C GLY A 160 -1.66 8.67 -7.21
N ARG A 161 -1.10 8.35 -8.39
CA ARG A 161 -0.71 9.30 -9.42
C ARG A 161 -1.36 8.96 -10.76
N LEU A 162 -1.59 9.99 -11.59
CA LEU A 162 -2.01 9.81 -12.97
C LEU A 162 -0.78 9.51 -13.84
N VAL A 163 -0.82 8.34 -14.51
CA VAL A 163 0.16 7.93 -15.51
C VAL A 163 -0.48 8.13 -16.87
N LEU A 164 -0.02 9.10 -17.63
CA LEU A 164 -0.61 9.49 -18.91
C LEU A 164 -0.07 8.69 -20.11
N ASP A 165 0.68 7.63 -19.84
CA ASP A 165 1.16 6.73 -20.88
C ASP A 165 0.02 5.90 -21.46
N LYS A 166 0.08 5.63 -22.77
CA LYS A 166 -0.90 4.78 -23.49
C LYS A 166 -2.35 5.24 -23.30
N LEU A 167 -2.59 6.54 -23.36
CA LEU A 167 -3.92 7.09 -23.35
C LEU A 167 -4.73 6.55 -24.53
N VAL A 168 -6.02 6.41 -24.30
CA VAL A 168 -7.01 6.15 -25.35
C VAL A 168 -7.98 7.32 -25.39
N TYR A 169 -8.69 7.47 -26.48
CA TYR A 169 -9.50 8.65 -26.75
C TYR A 169 -10.92 8.25 -27.16
N THR A 170 -11.84 9.19 -27.03
CA THR A 170 -13.18 9.12 -27.59
C THR A 170 -13.45 10.34 -28.47
N SER A 171 -14.47 10.24 -29.31
CA SER A 171 -14.93 11.31 -30.20
C SER A 171 -15.71 12.36 -29.42
#